data_a8714afbd17b003fd4d3517808a4e9b0
#
_entry.id   a8714afbd17b003fd4d3517808a4e9b0
#
_cell.length_a   1.000
_cell.length_b   1.000
_cell.length_c   1.000
_cell.angle_alpha   90.00
_cell.angle_beta   90.00
_cell.angle_gamma   90.00
#
_symmetry.space_group_name_H-M   'P 1'
#
loop_
_entity.id
_entity.type
_entity.pdbx_description
1 polymer ?
#
loop_
_entity_poly.entity_id
_entity_poly.type
_entity_poly.pdbx_seq_one_letter_code
_entity_poly.pdbx_strand_id
1 'polypeptide(L)'
;MNSISLNHQFINHEEMFYYFAYGSCMCPVDLQRTMGERTYPYVLGAAILKGYRLGFYRRSRRRKCGALDVVKDPSSLVEGVLYQLPTRFIDLLDQREEVQFDSVRGIHIGGYQPEWVEVDFNGTVYKNVRTYTVINKLPEELAPNDWYINVVLRGAVTCGLTQEYYWKLFEHMHRLQASHSVNNIDSIAS
;
A
#
# COMPACT_ATOMS: atom_id res chain seq x y z
N MET A 1 11.23 -3.93 -59.79
CA MET A 1 10.27 -3.27 -58.90
C MET A 1 10.29 -4.04 -57.60
N ASN A 2 11.05 -3.55 -56.61
CA ASN A 2 11.17 -4.19 -55.30
C ASN A 2 10.20 -3.52 -54.31
N SER A 3 9.17 -4.26 -53.95
CA SER A 3 8.24 -3.84 -52.91
C SER A 3 8.92 -3.95 -51.56
N ILE A 4 9.24 -2.83 -50.93
CA ILE A 4 9.71 -2.75 -49.57
C ILE A 4 8.47 -2.92 -48.66
N SER A 5 8.34 -4.09 -48.04
CA SER A 5 7.35 -4.38 -47.02
C SER A 5 7.75 -3.60 -45.77
N LEU A 6 7.02 -2.53 -45.44
CA LEU A 6 7.10 -1.81 -44.16
C LEU A 6 6.49 -2.69 -43.09
N ASN A 7 7.35 -3.42 -42.37
CA ASN A 7 6.96 -4.05 -41.10
C ASN A 7 6.60 -2.95 -40.09
N HIS A 8 5.32 -2.65 -39.95
CA HIS A 8 4.80 -1.91 -38.81
C HIS A 8 4.96 -2.82 -37.57
N GLN A 9 6.08 -2.68 -36.89
CA GLN A 9 6.16 -3.15 -35.49
C GLN A 9 5.11 -2.33 -34.72
N PHE A 10 3.99 -2.98 -34.38
CA PHE A 10 3.08 -2.48 -33.35
C PHE A 10 3.89 -2.44 -32.08
N ILE A 11 4.35 -1.28 -31.67
CA ILE A 11 4.85 -1.02 -30.33
C ILE A 11 3.60 -1.17 -29.44
N ASN A 12 3.48 -2.34 -28.83
CA ASN A 12 2.43 -2.62 -27.86
C ASN A 12 2.75 -1.75 -26.65
N HIS A 13 2.24 -0.52 -26.62
CA HIS A 13 2.31 0.33 -25.43
C HIS A 13 1.44 -0.34 -24.36
N GLU A 14 2.09 -1.02 -23.41
CA GLU A 14 1.42 -1.59 -22.28
C GLU A 14 0.71 -0.47 -21.52
N GLU A 15 -0.59 -0.65 -21.26
CA GLU A 15 -1.38 0.30 -20.50
C GLU A 15 -0.90 0.34 -19.03
N MET A 16 -0.74 1.55 -18.50
CA MET A 16 -0.18 1.79 -17.16
C MET A 16 -1.20 2.49 -16.29
N PHE A 17 -1.12 2.25 -14.97
CA PHE A 17 -1.89 2.98 -13.96
C PHE A 17 -1.00 3.43 -12.81
N TYR A 18 -1.44 4.44 -12.07
CA TYR A 18 -0.75 4.91 -10.87
C TYR A 18 -1.27 4.18 -9.64
N TYR A 19 -0.34 3.75 -8.78
CA TYR A 19 -0.62 3.08 -7.53
C TYR A 19 0.15 3.74 -6.39
N PHE A 20 -0.57 4.11 -5.33
CA PHE A 20 0.00 4.66 -4.10
C PHE A 20 0.02 3.60 -3.02
N ALA A 21 1.23 3.23 -2.59
CA ALA A 21 1.49 2.25 -1.54
C ALA A 21 1.92 2.96 -0.25
N TYR A 22 1.28 2.65 0.86
CA TYR A 22 1.57 3.24 2.19
C TYR A 22 1.95 2.18 3.24
N GLY A 23 1.91 0.90 2.90
CA GLY A 23 2.20 -0.23 3.79
C GLY A 23 3.32 -1.12 3.26
N SER A 24 3.18 -2.43 3.41
CA SER A 24 4.22 -3.38 2.96
C SER A 24 4.51 -3.33 1.46
N CYS A 25 3.57 -2.85 0.65
CA CYS A 25 3.75 -2.63 -0.78
C CYS A 25 4.70 -1.48 -1.11
N MET A 26 5.07 -0.63 -0.14
CA MET A 26 6.14 0.36 -0.33
C MET A 26 7.48 -0.30 -0.64
N CYS A 27 7.70 -1.52 -0.15
CA CYS A 27 8.93 -2.26 -0.42
C CYS A 27 8.86 -2.95 -1.80
N PRO A 28 9.66 -2.51 -2.81
CA PRO A 28 9.61 -3.11 -4.15
C PRO A 28 9.95 -4.61 -4.14
N VAL A 29 10.85 -5.04 -3.25
CA VAL A 29 11.23 -6.46 -3.10
C VAL A 29 10.05 -7.30 -2.58
N ASP A 30 9.23 -6.77 -1.67
CA ASP A 30 8.05 -7.50 -1.19
C ASP A 30 6.91 -7.47 -2.24
N LEU A 31 6.74 -6.35 -2.94
CA LEU A 31 5.78 -6.24 -4.03
C LEU A 31 6.14 -7.18 -5.20
N GLN A 32 7.41 -7.31 -5.54
CA GLN A 32 7.92 -8.25 -6.56
C GLN A 32 7.44 -9.69 -6.34
N ARG A 33 7.36 -10.14 -5.07
CA ARG A 33 6.89 -11.49 -4.73
C ARG A 33 5.44 -11.75 -5.15
N THR A 34 4.65 -10.68 -5.23
CA THR A 34 3.26 -10.76 -5.70
C THR A 34 3.18 -10.65 -7.21
N MET A 35 3.96 -9.77 -7.81
CA MET A 35 3.91 -9.50 -9.25
C MET A 35 4.63 -10.56 -10.09
N GLY A 36 5.52 -11.38 -9.47
CA GLY A 36 6.33 -12.37 -10.18
C GLY A 36 7.48 -11.77 -11.00
N GLU A 37 7.64 -10.45 -11.00
CA GLU A 37 8.72 -9.74 -11.71
C GLU A 37 9.23 -8.54 -10.92
N ARG A 38 10.36 -7.99 -11.33
CA ARG A 38 10.99 -6.83 -10.67
C ARG A 38 10.06 -5.61 -10.73
N THR A 39 9.73 -5.05 -9.56
CA THR A 39 8.85 -3.88 -9.46
C THR A 39 9.60 -2.56 -9.25
N TYR A 40 10.90 -2.62 -8.96
CA TYR A 40 11.72 -1.43 -8.79
C TYR A 40 11.72 -0.48 -9.99
N PRO A 41 11.73 -0.95 -11.27
CA PRO A 41 11.63 -0.08 -12.43
C PRO A 41 10.34 0.73 -12.52
N TYR A 42 9.30 0.34 -11.80
CA TYR A 42 8.00 1.01 -11.77
C TYR A 42 7.86 2.04 -10.63
N VAL A 43 8.86 2.15 -9.75
CA VAL A 43 8.87 3.13 -8.66
C VAL A 43 9.09 4.52 -9.24
N LEU A 44 8.18 5.46 -8.99
CA LEU A 44 8.38 6.87 -9.26
C LEU A 44 9.09 7.55 -8.09
N GLY A 45 8.71 7.24 -6.85
CA GLY A 45 9.35 7.76 -5.65
C GLY A 45 8.38 8.01 -4.51
N ALA A 46 8.85 8.74 -3.49
CA ALA A 46 8.05 9.15 -2.35
C ALA A 46 7.00 10.19 -2.78
N ALA A 47 5.76 10.00 -2.35
CA ALA A 47 4.63 10.89 -2.63
C ALA A 47 3.77 11.10 -1.38
N ILE A 48 2.93 12.13 -1.40
CA ILE A 48 2.13 12.57 -0.26
C ILE A 48 0.64 12.45 -0.58
N LEU A 49 -0.08 11.72 0.25
CA LEU A 49 -1.54 11.64 0.28
C LEU A 49 -2.05 12.56 1.39
N LYS A 50 -2.65 13.71 1.02
CA LYS A 50 -3.22 14.68 1.95
C LYS A 50 -4.65 14.29 2.35
N GLY A 51 -5.07 14.67 3.56
CA GLY A 51 -6.43 14.41 4.04
C GLY A 51 -6.62 12.98 4.56
N TYR A 52 -5.55 12.28 4.88
CA TYR A 52 -5.56 10.94 5.44
C TYR A 52 -4.52 10.80 6.54
N ARG A 53 -4.78 9.89 7.48
CA ARG A 53 -3.81 9.40 8.48
C ARG A 53 -3.65 7.90 8.38
N LEU A 54 -2.51 7.38 8.82
CA LEU A 54 -2.27 5.94 8.98
C LEU A 54 -2.89 5.40 10.26
N GLY A 55 -3.26 4.10 10.23
CA GLY A 55 -3.61 3.33 11.39
C GLY A 55 -3.58 1.83 11.11
N PHE A 56 -3.62 1.00 12.15
CA PHE A 56 -3.52 -0.45 12.06
C PHE A 56 -4.89 -1.11 12.31
N TYR A 57 -5.87 -0.78 11.49
CA TYR A 57 -7.27 -1.17 11.69
C TYR A 57 -7.67 -2.48 11.02
N ARG A 58 -6.71 -3.29 10.58
CA ARG A 58 -6.95 -4.59 9.97
C ARG A 58 -6.10 -5.68 10.62
N ARG A 59 -6.71 -6.84 10.90
CA ARG A 59 -5.98 -8.07 11.22
C ARG A 59 -5.60 -8.79 9.93
N SER A 60 -4.32 -8.85 9.61
CA SER A 60 -3.81 -9.69 8.53
C SER A 60 -3.81 -11.16 8.97
N ARG A 61 -4.63 -11.98 8.32
CA ARG A 61 -4.69 -13.42 8.60
C ARG A 61 -3.37 -14.11 8.24
N ARG A 62 -2.78 -13.74 7.09
CA ARG A 62 -1.53 -14.29 6.59
C ARG A 62 -0.34 -13.96 7.50
N ARG A 63 -0.28 -12.72 8.01
CA ARG A 63 0.83 -12.23 8.84
C ARG A 63 0.56 -12.35 10.35
N LYS A 64 -0.67 -12.65 10.74
CA LYS A 64 -1.14 -12.78 12.14
C LYS A 64 -0.86 -11.53 12.99
N CYS A 65 -0.94 -10.35 12.39
CA CYS A 65 -0.67 -9.07 13.08
C CYS A 65 -1.54 -7.95 12.50
N GLY A 66 -1.43 -6.76 13.09
CA GLY A 66 -2.02 -5.55 12.54
C GLY A 66 -1.42 -5.20 11.17
N ALA A 67 -2.24 -4.76 10.25
CA ALA A 67 -1.85 -4.23 8.95
C ALA A 67 -2.33 -2.81 8.79
N LEU A 68 -1.54 -2.00 8.06
CA LEU A 68 -1.81 -0.59 7.80
C LEU A 68 -3.07 -0.38 6.97
N ASP A 69 -3.75 0.69 7.31
CA ASP A 69 -4.88 1.28 6.62
C ASP A 69 -4.69 2.80 6.54
N VAL A 70 -5.33 3.45 5.59
CA VAL A 70 -5.46 4.90 5.53
C VAL A 70 -6.89 5.30 5.84
N VAL A 71 -7.05 6.27 6.73
CA VAL A 71 -8.34 6.76 7.20
C VAL A 71 -8.44 8.24 6.92
N LYS A 72 -9.60 8.70 6.42
CA LYS A 72 -9.82 10.12 6.13
C LYS A 72 -9.62 10.97 7.39
N ASP A 73 -8.76 11.95 7.26
CA ASP A 73 -8.43 12.93 8.29
C ASP A 73 -7.93 14.22 7.62
N PRO A 74 -8.78 15.25 7.47
CA PRO A 74 -8.43 16.47 6.73
C PRO A 74 -7.21 17.21 7.25
N SER A 75 -6.81 16.99 8.52
CA SER A 75 -5.67 17.65 9.15
C SER A 75 -4.35 16.89 9.00
N SER A 76 -4.39 15.68 8.43
CA SER A 76 -3.25 14.78 8.35
C SER A 76 -2.76 14.57 6.91
N LEU A 77 -1.58 13.99 6.82
CA LEU A 77 -1.01 13.51 5.57
C LEU A 77 -0.31 12.16 5.77
N VAL A 78 -0.22 11.40 4.68
CA VAL A 78 0.49 10.11 4.62
C VAL A 78 1.55 10.19 3.54
N GLU A 79 2.81 9.92 3.90
CA GLU A 79 3.84 9.64 2.90
C GLU A 79 3.78 8.16 2.50
N GLY A 80 4.02 7.91 1.23
CA GLY A 80 4.04 6.58 0.67
C GLY A 80 4.81 6.55 -0.64
N VAL A 81 4.71 5.46 -1.36
CA VAL A 81 5.43 5.27 -2.62
C VAL A 81 4.45 5.30 -3.79
N LEU A 82 4.72 6.18 -4.74
CA LEU A 82 4.00 6.22 -6.01
C LEU A 82 4.68 5.28 -7.01
N TYR A 83 3.89 4.39 -7.58
CA TYR A 83 4.26 3.51 -8.67
C TYR A 83 3.51 3.87 -9.94
N GLN A 84 4.14 3.59 -11.09
CA GLN A 84 3.45 3.49 -12.37
C GLN A 84 3.52 2.04 -12.83
N LEU A 85 2.44 1.29 -12.63
CA LEU A 85 2.38 -0.16 -12.83
C LEU A 85 1.62 -0.51 -14.12
N PRO A 86 2.02 -1.59 -14.81
CA PRO A 86 1.20 -2.18 -15.86
C PRO A 86 -0.19 -2.62 -15.37
N THR A 87 -1.23 -2.37 -16.16
CA THR A 87 -2.62 -2.72 -15.81
C THR A 87 -2.83 -4.22 -15.59
N ARG A 88 -1.98 -5.09 -16.18
CA ARG A 88 -1.99 -6.54 -15.92
C ARG A 88 -1.75 -6.90 -14.44
N PHE A 89 -1.25 -5.98 -13.62
CA PHE A 89 -1.01 -6.21 -12.18
C PHE A 89 -2.21 -5.89 -11.29
N ILE A 90 -3.29 -5.34 -11.83
CA ILE A 90 -4.47 -4.97 -11.03
C ILE A 90 -5.03 -6.17 -10.29
N ASP A 91 -5.26 -7.29 -10.99
CA ASP A 91 -5.84 -8.49 -10.38
C ASP A 91 -4.91 -9.10 -9.32
N LEU A 92 -3.59 -9.04 -9.52
CA LEU A 92 -2.60 -9.52 -8.55
C LEU A 92 -2.57 -8.63 -7.30
N LEU A 93 -2.72 -7.30 -7.45
CA LEU A 93 -2.87 -6.39 -6.32
C LEU A 93 -4.16 -6.65 -5.56
N ASP A 94 -5.28 -6.77 -6.26
CA ASP A 94 -6.58 -7.04 -5.66
C ASP A 94 -6.58 -8.36 -4.88
N GLN A 95 -5.97 -9.39 -5.44
CA GLN A 95 -5.78 -10.66 -4.74
C GLN A 95 -4.88 -10.52 -3.49
N ARG A 96 -3.78 -9.75 -3.59
CA ARG A 96 -2.89 -9.49 -2.46
C ARG A 96 -3.59 -8.76 -1.31
N GLU A 97 -4.43 -7.78 -1.65
CA GLU A 97 -5.18 -6.96 -0.70
C GLU A 97 -6.48 -7.64 -0.24
N GLU A 98 -6.69 -8.89 -0.66
CA GLU A 98 -7.88 -9.68 -0.33
C GLU A 98 -9.18 -8.96 -0.69
N VAL A 99 -9.20 -8.28 -1.85
CA VAL A 99 -10.40 -7.60 -2.36
C VAL A 99 -11.48 -8.65 -2.63
N GLN A 100 -12.65 -8.46 -2.04
CA GLN A 100 -13.81 -9.32 -2.25
C GLN A 100 -14.95 -8.46 -2.78
N PHE A 101 -15.43 -8.77 -3.98
CA PHE A 101 -16.51 -8.06 -4.64
C PHE A 101 -17.74 -8.97 -4.80
N ASP A 102 -18.87 -8.54 -4.26
CA ASP A 102 -20.17 -9.18 -4.48
C ASP A 102 -20.78 -8.59 -5.76
N SER A 103 -20.69 -9.35 -6.83
CA SER A 103 -21.21 -8.92 -8.14
C SER A 103 -22.74 -8.79 -8.19
N VAL A 104 -23.45 -9.48 -7.30
CA VAL A 104 -24.93 -9.40 -7.22
C VAL A 104 -25.37 -8.08 -6.58
N ARG A 105 -24.65 -7.65 -5.55
CA ARG A 105 -24.93 -6.40 -4.83
C ARG A 105 -24.18 -5.20 -5.39
N GLY A 106 -23.15 -5.43 -6.23
CA GLY A 106 -22.30 -4.38 -6.78
C GLY A 106 -21.42 -3.68 -5.74
N ILE A 107 -21.05 -4.36 -4.63
CA ILE A 107 -20.30 -3.79 -3.52
C ILE A 107 -19.10 -4.64 -3.13
N HIS A 108 -18.06 -4.00 -2.55
CA HIS A 108 -16.99 -4.70 -1.86
C HIS A 108 -17.46 -5.13 -0.47
N ILE A 109 -17.19 -6.39 -0.07
CA ILE A 109 -17.73 -7.00 1.16
C ILE A 109 -16.68 -7.38 2.20
N GLY A 110 -15.42 -7.37 1.85
CA GLY A 110 -14.35 -7.76 2.77
C GLY A 110 -12.97 -7.40 2.28
N GLY A 111 -12.00 -7.51 3.17
CA GLY A 111 -10.63 -7.14 2.85
C GLY A 111 -10.41 -5.64 2.77
N TYR A 112 -9.60 -5.27 1.81
CA TYR A 112 -9.51 -3.90 1.35
C TYR A 112 -10.43 -3.69 0.15
N GLN A 113 -10.76 -2.44 -0.11
CA GLN A 113 -11.37 -2.00 -1.37
C GLN A 113 -10.44 -1.03 -2.09
N PRO A 114 -10.42 -1.04 -3.42
CA PRO A 114 -9.73 0.00 -4.17
C PRO A 114 -10.40 1.35 -3.93
N GLU A 115 -9.57 2.38 -3.77
CA GLU A 115 -9.98 3.77 -3.68
C GLU A 115 -9.11 4.60 -4.63
N TRP A 116 -9.71 5.60 -5.29
CA TRP A 116 -9.00 6.52 -6.17
C TRP A 116 -8.78 7.84 -5.45
N VAL A 117 -7.51 8.22 -5.37
CA VAL A 117 -7.05 9.38 -4.62
C VAL A 117 -6.24 10.33 -5.51
N GLU A 118 -5.99 11.52 -4.98
CA GLU A 118 -5.01 12.45 -5.52
C GLU A 118 -3.77 12.45 -4.62
N VAL A 119 -2.58 12.34 -5.20
CA VAL A 119 -1.31 12.39 -4.47
C VAL A 119 -0.39 13.47 -5.05
N ASP A 120 0.36 14.11 -4.17
CA ASP A 120 1.39 15.07 -4.54
C ASP A 120 2.73 14.33 -4.71
N PHE A 121 3.30 14.39 -5.90
CA PHE A 121 4.62 13.87 -6.19
C PHE A 121 5.48 14.97 -6.79
N ASN A 122 6.50 15.39 -6.07
CA ASN A 122 7.41 16.49 -6.47
C ASN A 122 6.67 17.79 -6.83
N GLY A 123 5.62 18.15 -6.08
CA GLY A 123 4.82 19.36 -6.31
C GLY A 123 3.81 19.25 -7.47
N THR A 124 3.69 18.08 -8.08
CA THR A 124 2.69 17.80 -9.11
C THR A 124 1.60 16.88 -8.54
N VAL A 125 0.34 17.27 -8.72
CA VAL A 125 -0.81 16.46 -8.27
C VAL A 125 -1.14 15.41 -9.34
N TYR A 126 -0.99 14.15 -8.97
CA TYR A 126 -1.42 13.00 -9.74
C TYR A 126 -2.84 12.63 -9.33
N LYS A 127 -3.75 12.55 -10.32
CA LYS A 127 -5.15 12.19 -10.11
C LYS A 127 -5.41 10.74 -10.52
N ASN A 128 -6.53 10.19 -10.06
CA ASN A 128 -6.93 8.81 -10.34
C ASN A 128 -5.84 7.79 -9.96
N VAL A 129 -5.16 8.04 -8.86
CA VAL A 129 -4.17 7.13 -8.30
C VAL A 129 -4.89 6.07 -7.49
N ARG A 130 -4.68 4.79 -7.82
CA ARG A 130 -5.24 3.67 -7.08
C ARG A 130 -4.53 3.51 -5.75
N THR A 131 -5.30 3.35 -4.68
CA THR A 131 -4.84 2.88 -3.37
C THR A 131 -5.87 1.90 -2.80
N TYR A 132 -5.67 1.44 -1.58
CA TYR A 132 -6.58 0.51 -0.94
C TYR A 132 -6.92 0.97 0.47
N THR A 133 -8.18 0.80 0.88
CA THR A 133 -8.67 1.13 2.22
C THR A 133 -9.42 -0.06 2.81
N VAL A 134 -9.32 -0.25 4.12
CA VAL A 134 -10.03 -1.33 4.82
C VAL A 134 -11.53 -1.04 4.85
N ILE A 135 -12.36 -2.04 4.49
CA ILE A 135 -13.82 -1.91 4.54
C ILE A 135 -14.29 -2.00 5.99
N ASN A 136 -14.01 -3.12 6.64
CA ASN A 136 -14.43 -3.40 8.02
C ASN A 136 -13.26 -3.11 8.97
N LYS A 137 -13.15 -1.87 9.42
CA LYS A 137 -12.09 -1.43 10.33
C LYS A 137 -12.31 -1.98 11.73
N LEU A 138 -11.21 -2.39 12.37
CA LEU A 138 -11.22 -2.68 13.81
C LEU A 138 -11.52 -1.40 14.59
N PRO A 139 -12.19 -1.51 15.77
CA PRO A 139 -12.46 -0.34 16.62
C PRO A 139 -11.18 0.27 17.20
N GLU A 140 -10.15 -0.55 17.39
CA GLU A 140 -8.84 -0.17 17.92
C GLU A 140 -7.72 -0.66 17.02
N GLU A 141 -6.58 0.00 17.09
CA GLU A 141 -5.39 -0.39 16.35
C GLU A 141 -4.80 -1.70 16.90
N LEU A 142 -4.40 -2.57 16.01
CA LEU A 142 -3.75 -3.83 16.33
C LEU A 142 -2.25 -3.75 16.03
N ALA A 143 -1.43 -4.19 17.00
CA ALA A 143 0.02 -4.15 16.84
C ALA A 143 0.53 -4.93 15.61
N PRO A 144 1.47 -4.36 14.82
CA PRO A 144 2.20 -5.09 13.80
C PRO A 144 3.22 -6.04 14.46
N ASN A 145 3.68 -7.06 13.73
CA ASN A 145 4.82 -7.86 14.12
C ASN A 145 6.14 -7.31 13.53
N ASP A 146 7.27 -7.79 14.02
CA ASP A 146 8.61 -7.32 13.59
C ASP A 146 8.86 -7.49 12.10
N TRP A 147 8.36 -8.57 11.51
CA TRP A 147 8.48 -8.77 10.07
C TRP A 147 7.77 -7.67 9.28
N TYR A 148 6.54 -7.30 9.71
CA TYR A 148 5.75 -6.26 9.05
C TYR A 148 6.42 -4.88 9.21
N ILE A 149 6.89 -4.57 10.42
CA ILE A 149 7.66 -3.35 10.71
C ILE A 149 8.87 -3.25 9.77
N ASN A 150 9.68 -4.30 9.71
CA ASN A 150 10.88 -4.32 8.88
C ASN A 150 10.59 -4.10 7.39
N VAL A 151 9.51 -4.69 6.86
CA VAL A 151 9.13 -4.53 5.45
C VAL A 151 8.68 -3.10 5.16
N VAL A 152 7.84 -2.52 6.04
CA VAL A 152 7.35 -1.14 5.90
C VAL A 152 8.51 -0.15 5.96
N LEU A 153 9.36 -0.24 6.97
CA LEU A 153 10.50 0.66 7.15
C LEU A 153 11.55 0.52 6.03
N ARG A 154 11.78 -0.70 5.55
CA ARG A 154 12.65 -0.92 4.38
C ARG A 154 12.09 -0.20 3.15
N GLY A 155 10.79 -0.32 2.89
CA GLY A 155 10.14 0.39 1.79
C GLY A 155 10.28 1.90 1.91
N ALA A 156 10.06 2.44 3.10
CA ALA A 156 10.19 3.86 3.40
C ALA A 156 11.60 4.38 3.08
N VAL A 157 12.64 3.71 3.56
CA VAL A 157 14.04 4.09 3.31
C VAL A 157 14.41 3.92 1.83
N THR A 158 14.08 2.76 1.25
CA THR A 158 14.49 2.42 -0.13
C THR A 158 13.88 3.36 -1.16
N CYS A 159 12.66 3.84 -0.91
CA CYS A 159 11.92 4.68 -1.86
C CYS A 159 11.94 6.18 -1.49
N GLY A 160 12.73 6.57 -0.46
CA GLY A 160 13.07 7.97 -0.20
C GLY A 160 11.97 8.76 0.53
N LEU A 161 11.19 8.12 1.43
CA LEU A 161 10.33 8.85 2.35
C LEU A 161 11.18 9.75 3.25
N THR A 162 10.59 10.84 3.77
CA THR A 162 11.32 11.76 4.62
C THR A 162 11.79 11.08 5.92
N GLN A 163 12.92 11.53 6.45
CA GLN A 163 13.45 10.98 7.70
C GLN A 163 12.48 11.24 8.87
N GLU A 164 11.80 12.38 8.88
CA GLU A 164 10.78 12.71 9.87
C GLU A 164 9.64 11.70 9.84
N TYR A 165 9.11 11.41 8.64
CA TYR A 165 8.02 10.45 8.48
C TYR A 165 8.43 9.01 8.82
N TYR A 166 9.67 8.63 8.47
CA TYR A 166 10.25 7.35 8.86
C TYR A 166 10.22 7.16 10.38
N TRP A 167 10.70 8.14 11.16
CA TRP A 167 10.70 8.06 12.61
C TRP A 167 9.28 8.07 13.19
N LYS A 168 8.36 8.83 12.61
CA LYS A 168 6.95 8.80 12.98
C LYS A 168 6.34 7.40 12.80
N LEU A 169 6.62 6.74 11.68
CA LEU A 169 6.21 5.34 11.45
C LEU A 169 6.82 4.39 12.47
N PHE A 170 8.13 4.50 12.70
CA PHE A 170 8.86 3.67 13.65
C PHE A 170 8.26 3.77 15.06
N GLU A 171 8.11 4.97 15.57
CA GLU A 171 7.56 5.23 16.91
C GLU A 171 6.11 4.75 17.04
N HIS A 172 5.27 4.97 16.02
CA HIS A 172 3.89 4.50 16.03
C HIS A 172 3.82 2.96 16.14
N MET A 173 4.58 2.26 15.31
CA MET A 173 4.58 0.79 15.30
C MET A 173 5.11 0.19 16.60
N HIS A 174 6.19 0.72 17.14
CA HIS A 174 6.76 0.23 18.40
C HIS A 174 5.90 0.56 19.62
N ARG A 175 5.22 1.71 19.63
CA ARG A 175 4.25 2.04 20.69
C ARG A 175 3.09 1.03 20.73
N LEU A 176 2.55 0.64 19.57
CA LEU A 176 1.50 -0.39 19.51
C LEU A 176 1.99 -1.74 20.01
N GLN A 177 3.23 -2.13 19.69
CA GLN A 177 3.81 -3.37 20.23
C GLN A 177 3.96 -3.34 21.75
N ALA A 178 4.46 -2.23 22.30
CA ALA A 178 4.63 -2.06 23.76
C ALA A 178 3.29 -2.14 24.48
N SER A 179 2.26 -1.45 23.99
CA SER A 179 0.91 -1.48 24.59
C SER A 179 0.30 -2.89 24.58
N HIS A 180 0.55 -3.66 23.53
CA HIS A 180 0.03 -5.03 23.41
C HIS A 180 0.72 -6.01 24.35
N SER A 181 2.00 -5.78 24.67
CA SER A 181 2.77 -6.62 25.59
C SER A 181 2.30 -6.43 27.05
N VAL A 182 1.94 -5.22 27.45
CA VAL A 182 1.42 -4.91 28.78
C VAL A 182 0.06 -5.59 29.01
N ASN A 183 -0.87 -5.46 28.06
CA ASN A 183 -2.20 -6.05 28.16
C ASN A 183 -2.19 -7.59 28.24
N ASN A 184 -1.19 -8.25 27.65
CA ASN A 184 -1.03 -9.70 27.75
C ASN A 184 -0.48 -10.15 29.12
N ILE A 185 0.30 -9.34 29.81
CA ILE A 185 0.82 -9.66 31.16
C ILE A 185 -0.33 -9.56 32.18
N ASP A 186 -1.17 -8.54 32.09
CA ASP A 186 -2.29 -8.34 33.00
C ASP A 186 -3.40 -9.42 32.85
N SER A 187 -3.55 -9.99 31.64
CA SER A 187 -4.50 -11.07 31.37
C SER A 187 -4.05 -12.45 31.86
N ILE A 188 -2.76 -12.64 32.18
CA ILE A 188 -2.19 -13.89 32.71
C ILE A 188 -2.16 -13.83 34.28
N ALA A 189 -2.21 -12.63 34.86
CA ALA A 189 -2.14 -12.40 36.30
C ALA A 189 -3.54 -12.32 36.99
N SER A 190 -4.61 -12.43 36.20
CA SER A 190 -6.01 -12.47 36.67
C SER A 190 -6.61 -13.86 36.50
#